data_dee2c862de2a59d5dc208b3b7e2d4944
#
_entry.id   dee2c862de2a59d5dc208b3b7e2d4944
#
_cell.length_a   1.000
_cell.length_b   1.000
_cell.length_c   1.000
_cell.angle_alpha   90.00
_cell.angle_beta   90.00
_cell.angle_gamma   90.00
#
_symmetry.space_group_name_H-M   'P 1'
#
loop_
_entity.id
_entity.type
_entity.pdbx_description
1 polymer ?
#
loop_
_entity_poly.entity_id
_entity_poly.type
_entity_poly.pdbx_seq_one_letter_code
_entity_poly.pdbx_strand_id
1 'polypeptide(L)'
;TKEREEKLELFIPPGPRLGNSVIEATNISKAYGDRILFENLSFMLPPAGIVGIIGPNGAGKTTLFRLITGQETPDTGSFKVGETVKLGYVDQMHHDLDPEKSVWENITGGNDNMILGNRSVNSRAYVSKFNFNGADQQKKVGVLSGGERNRVHLAITLKEGSNVLLLDEPTNDIDVNTLRALEEGLENFGGCAVVISHDRWFLDRICTHIIAFEGDSQVYF
;
A
#
# COMPACT_ATOMS: atom_id res chain seq x y z
N THR A 1 -28.31 -12.03 4.92
CA THR A 1 -27.40 -12.52 3.88
C THR A 1 -26.68 -11.39 3.17
N LYS A 2 -27.38 -10.45 2.53
CA LYS A 2 -26.76 -9.25 1.92
C LYS A 2 -26.08 -8.37 2.98
N GLU A 3 -26.68 -8.17 4.14
CA GLU A 3 -26.07 -7.43 5.25
C GLU A 3 -24.82 -8.09 5.83
N ARG A 4 -24.70 -9.43 5.73
CA ARG A 4 -23.51 -10.14 6.15
C ARG A 4 -22.38 -10.05 5.15
N GLU A 5 -22.69 -10.01 3.87
CA GLU A 5 -21.72 -9.82 2.79
C GLU A 5 -21.19 -8.35 2.80
N GLU A 6 -22.05 -7.38 2.99
CA GLU A 6 -21.66 -5.96 3.13
C GLU A 6 -20.75 -5.70 4.34
N LYS A 7 -20.90 -6.48 5.42
CA LYS A 7 -20.06 -6.39 6.62
C LYS A 7 -18.64 -6.92 6.46
N LEU A 8 -18.39 -7.77 5.47
CA LEU A 8 -17.10 -8.41 5.24
C LEU A 8 -16.25 -7.69 4.19
N GLU A 9 -16.84 -6.85 3.37
CA GLU A 9 -16.16 -6.18 2.27
C GLU A 9 -15.45 -4.91 2.73
N LEU A 10 -14.14 -4.86 2.49
CA LEU A 10 -13.36 -3.64 2.68
C LEU A 10 -13.47 -2.77 1.44
N PHE A 11 -14.05 -1.58 1.58
CA PHE A 11 -14.09 -0.59 0.53
C PHE A 11 -12.89 0.35 0.65
N ILE A 12 -12.04 0.38 -0.39
CA ILE A 12 -10.94 1.32 -0.51
C ILE A 12 -11.39 2.43 -1.45
N PRO A 13 -11.61 3.67 -0.95
CA PRO A 13 -12.05 4.75 -1.82
C PRO A 13 -10.96 5.06 -2.85
N PRO A 14 -11.29 5.03 -4.15
CA PRO A 14 -10.35 5.45 -5.17
C PRO A 14 -10.27 6.98 -5.13
N GLY A 15 -9.08 7.51 -5.26
CA GLY A 15 -8.90 8.96 -5.36
C GLY A 15 -9.38 9.50 -6.71
N PRO A 16 -8.92 10.68 -7.11
CA PRO A 16 -9.23 11.25 -8.40
C PRO A 16 -8.90 10.27 -9.54
N ARG A 17 -9.65 10.33 -10.63
CA ARG A 17 -9.43 9.46 -11.78
C ARG A 17 -8.02 9.68 -12.33
N LEU A 18 -7.27 8.58 -12.48
CA LEU A 18 -5.95 8.60 -13.10
C LEU A 18 -6.07 8.87 -14.61
N GLY A 19 -5.19 9.73 -15.11
CA GLY A 19 -5.03 9.94 -16.54
C GLY A 19 -4.31 8.78 -17.23
N ASN A 20 -3.98 8.94 -18.51
CA ASN A 20 -3.26 7.93 -19.28
C ASN A 20 -1.80 7.76 -18.81
N SER A 21 -1.20 8.81 -18.27
CA SER A 21 0.15 8.79 -17.71
C SER A 21 0.05 8.77 -16.19
N VAL A 22 0.35 7.63 -15.59
CA VAL A 22 0.35 7.46 -14.13
C VAL A 22 1.76 7.68 -13.59
N ILE A 23 2.63 6.71 -13.75
CA ILE A 23 4.05 6.80 -13.41
C ILE A 23 4.83 6.12 -14.53
N GLU A 24 5.76 6.83 -15.12
CA GLU A 24 6.60 6.36 -16.22
C GLU A 24 8.07 6.45 -15.83
N ALA A 25 8.78 5.33 -15.92
CA ALA A 25 10.22 5.26 -15.80
C ALA A 25 10.81 4.90 -17.15
N THR A 26 11.81 5.65 -17.61
CA THR A 26 12.47 5.43 -18.88
C THR A 26 13.97 5.32 -18.67
N ASN A 27 14.51 4.13 -18.88
CA ASN A 27 15.94 3.82 -18.81
C ASN A 27 16.60 4.35 -17.51
N ILE A 28 15.92 4.19 -16.38
CA ILE A 28 16.44 4.64 -15.09
C ILE A 28 17.48 3.66 -14.55
N SER A 29 18.47 4.22 -13.88
CA SER A 29 19.52 3.47 -13.18
C SER A 29 19.70 4.04 -11.79
N LYS A 30 20.05 3.20 -10.84
CA LYS A 30 20.34 3.61 -9.47
C LYS A 30 21.41 2.73 -8.85
N ALA A 31 22.40 3.38 -8.22
CA ALA A 31 23.47 2.73 -7.49
C ALA A 31 23.76 3.47 -6.19
N TYR A 32 24.28 2.73 -5.22
CA TYR A 32 24.85 3.31 -4.00
C TYR A 32 26.33 2.89 -3.93
N GLY A 33 27.22 3.85 -4.13
CA GLY A 33 28.65 3.57 -4.26
C GLY A 33 28.92 2.60 -5.44
N ASP A 34 29.62 1.51 -5.17
CA ASP A 34 29.91 0.50 -6.18
C ASP A 34 28.79 -0.52 -6.39
N ARG A 35 27.71 -0.44 -5.59
CA ARG A 35 26.59 -1.35 -5.68
C ARG A 35 25.53 -0.83 -6.62
N ILE A 36 25.35 -1.47 -7.75
CA ILE A 36 24.30 -1.17 -8.72
C ILE A 36 23.04 -1.93 -8.32
N LEU A 37 21.95 -1.21 -8.07
CA LEU A 37 20.67 -1.81 -7.73
C LEU A 37 19.91 -2.23 -8.98
N PHE A 38 19.87 -1.38 -9.99
CA PHE A 38 19.28 -1.67 -11.31
C PHE A 38 19.83 -0.70 -12.36
N GLU A 39 19.79 -1.15 -13.60
CA GLU A 39 20.22 -0.40 -14.78
C GLU A 39 19.17 -0.50 -15.88
N ASN A 40 18.99 0.59 -16.62
CA ASN A 40 18.12 0.64 -17.80
C ASN A 40 16.70 0.10 -17.55
N LEU A 41 16.15 0.38 -16.37
CA LEU A 41 14.80 -0.02 -16.00
C LEU A 41 13.80 0.92 -16.65
N SER A 42 12.87 0.33 -17.42
CA SER A 42 11.74 1.06 -18.00
C SER A 42 10.46 0.35 -17.63
N PHE A 43 9.50 1.12 -17.13
CA PHE A 43 8.14 0.62 -16.86
C PHE A 43 7.15 1.76 -16.88
N MET A 44 5.88 1.38 -17.02
CA MET A 44 4.76 2.31 -16.93
C MET A 44 3.70 1.66 -16.03
N LEU A 45 3.31 2.33 -14.95
CA LEU A 45 2.26 1.83 -14.09
C LEU A 45 0.89 2.00 -14.78
N PRO A 46 0.02 0.99 -14.70
CA PRO A 46 -1.31 1.08 -15.29
C PRO A 46 -2.22 2.00 -14.46
N PRO A 47 -3.27 2.61 -15.07
CA PRO A 47 -4.25 3.41 -14.32
C PRO A 47 -5.15 2.59 -13.41
N ALA A 48 -5.21 1.28 -13.60
CA ALA A 48 -5.90 0.34 -12.75
C ALA A 48 -5.15 -0.98 -12.73
N GLY A 49 -5.20 -1.68 -11.62
CA GLY A 49 -4.55 -2.98 -11.47
C GLY A 49 -3.64 -3.04 -10.25
N ILE A 50 -3.00 -4.18 -10.10
CA ILE A 50 -2.13 -4.46 -8.96
C ILE A 50 -0.77 -4.92 -9.50
N VAL A 51 0.26 -4.16 -9.16
CA VAL A 51 1.64 -4.45 -9.58
C VAL A 51 2.40 -5.03 -8.37
N GLY A 52 2.80 -6.28 -8.48
CA GLY A 52 3.64 -6.92 -7.48
C GLY A 52 5.12 -6.70 -7.78
N ILE A 53 5.90 -6.44 -6.74
CA ILE A 53 7.35 -6.32 -6.84
C ILE A 53 7.98 -7.49 -6.11
N ILE A 54 8.77 -8.29 -6.83
CA ILE A 54 9.44 -9.47 -6.29
C ILE A 54 10.96 -9.36 -6.49
N GLY A 55 11.69 -10.04 -5.62
CA GLY A 55 13.14 -10.10 -5.69
C GLY A 55 13.76 -10.31 -4.32
N PRO A 56 15.06 -10.62 -4.28
CA PRO A 56 15.78 -10.80 -3.03
C PRO A 56 15.87 -9.50 -2.23
N ASN A 57 16.13 -9.62 -0.92
CA ASN A 57 16.39 -8.47 -0.06
C ASN A 57 17.61 -7.69 -0.56
N GLY A 58 17.53 -6.37 -0.53
CA GLY A 58 18.60 -5.51 -0.99
C GLY A 58 18.71 -5.37 -2.51
N ALA A 59 17.74 -5.87 -3.26
CA ALA A 59 17.73 -5.77 -4.73
C ALA A 59 17.24 -4.42 -5.27
N GLY A 60 16.78 -3.51 -4.40
CA GLY A 60 16.33 -2.19 -4.82
C GLY A 60 14.81 -1.98 -4.79
N LYS A 61 14.03 -2.93 -4.29
CA LYS A 61 12.56 -2.84 -4.23
C LYS A 61 12.09 -1.60 -3.46
N THR A 62 12.57 -1.41 -2.24
CA THR A 62 12.23 -0.24 -1.42
C THR A 62 12.76 1.06 -2.04
N THR A 63 13.91 1.02 -2.69
CA THR A 63 14.47 2.17 -3.41
C THR A 63 13.53 2.62 -4.52
N LEU A 64 12.89 1.70 -5.22
CA LEU A 64 11.90 2.03 -6.24
C LEU A 64 10.73 2.84 -5.64
N PHE A 65 10.26 2.46 -4.46
CA PHE A 65 9.23 3.23 -3.75
C PHE A 65 9.71 4.64 -3.39
N ARG A 66 10.97 4.80 -3.00
CA ARG A 66 11.56 6.12 -2.72
C ARG A 66 11.67 6.99 -3.98
N LEU A 67 11.92 6.39 -5.14
CA LEU A 67 11.87 7.11 -6.42
C LEU A 67 10.46 7.58 -6.72
N ILE A 68 9.46 6.74 -6.51
CA ILE A 68 8.06 7.08 -6.74
C ILE A 68 7.60 8.22 -5.82
N THR A 69 8.00 8.19 -4.55
CA THR A 69 7.63 9.21 -3.57
C THR A 69 8.46 10.50 -3.66
N GLY A 70 9.50 10.52 -4.49
CA GLY A 70 10.39 11.66 -4.65
C GLY A 70 11.45 11.81 -3.57
N GLN A 71 11.62 10.83 -2.69
CA GLN A 71 12.66 10.81 -1.67
C GLN A 71 14.05 10.56 -2.26
N GLU A 72 14.10 9.93 -3.41
CA GLU A 72 15.31 9.66 -4.18
C GLU A 72 15.09 10.06 -5.63
N THR A 73 16.18 10.30 -6.34
CA THR A 73 16.16 10.54 -7.79
C THR A 73 16.95 9.45 -8.50
N PRO A 74 16.59 9.06 -9.73
CA PRO A 74 17.42 8.13 -10.49
C PRO A 74 18.76 8.79 -10.86
N ASP A 75 19.80 7.96 -10.95
CA ASP A 75 21.13 8.45 -11.35
C ASP A 75 21.14 8.80 -12.84
N THR A 76 20.45 8.02 -13.66
CA THR A 76 20.29 8.25 -15.10
C THR A 76 18.85 7.93 -15.50
N GLY A 77 18.46 8.39 -16.69
CA GLY A 77 17.12 8.20 -17.23
C GLY A 77 16.13 9.23 -16.75
N SER A 78 14.87 9.04 -17.07
CA SER A 78 13.79 9.93 -16.69
C SER A 78 12.70 9.21 -15.90
N PHE A 79 12.15 9.91 -14.91
CA PHE A 79 11.09 9.42 -14.07
C PHE A 79 10.00 10.47 -13.99
N LYS A 80 8.78 10.10 -14.41
CA LYS A 80 7.66 11.03 -14.50
C LYS A 80 6.47 10.53 -13.70
N VAL A 81 5.96 11.39 -12.83
CA VAL A 81 4.73 11.15 -12.07
C VAL A 81 3.63 12.04 -12.63
N GLY A 82 2.49 11.45 -12.98
CA GLY A 82 1.35 12.18 -13.52
C GLY A 82 0.77 13.20 -12.54
N GLU A 83 0.19 14.28 -13.07
CA GLU A 83 -0.35 15.39 -12.26
C GLU A 83 -1.53 14.98 -11.38
N THR A 84 -2.30 13.98 -11.79
CA THR A 84 -3.47 13.50 -11.06
C THR A 84 -3.14 12.45 -10.00
N VAL A 85 -1.88 12.03 -9.90
CA VAL A 85 -1.45 11.00 -8.96
C VAL A 85 -1.52 11.53 -7.53
N LYS A 86 -2.27 10.82 -6.69
CA LYS A 86 -2.34 11.02 -5.24
C LYS A 86 -1.84 9.74 -4.57
N LEU A 87 -0.64 9.81 -4.02
CA LEU A 87 0.03 8.65 -3.41
C LEU A 87 -0.46 8.39 -2.00
N GLY A 88 -0.69 7.11 -1.69
CA GLY A 88 -0.79 6.60 -0.33
C GLY A 88 0.35 5.61 -0.12
N TYR A 89 1.13 5.77 0.94
CA TYR A 89 2.29 4.93 1.20
C TYR A 89 2.23 4.31 2.58
N VAL A 90 2.19 2.99 2.63
CA VAL A 90 2.33 2.21 3.86
C VAL A 90 3.75 1.67 3.90
N ASP A 91 4.60 2.32 4.69
CA ASP A 91 5.97 1.89 4.91
C ASP A 91 6.09 1.03 6.19
N GLN A 92 7.30 0.57 6.47
CA GLN A 92 7.58 -0.25 7.65
C GLN A 92 7.87 0.58 8.91
N MET A 93 8.01 1.90 8.78
CA MET A 93 8.49 2.78 9.85
C MET A 93 7.38 3.36 10.74
N HIS A 94 6.13 3.42 10.27
CA HIS A 94 4.94 3.83 11.03
C HIS A 94 5.08 5.15 11.80
N HIS A 95 5.69 6.19 11.19
CA HIS A 95 6.00 7.45 11.86
C HIS A 95 4.78 8.30 12.24
N ASP A 96 3.64 8.08 11.58
CA ASP A 96 2.48 8.95 11.70
C ASP A 96 1.48 8.54 12.80
N LEU A 97 1.81 7.52 13.58
CA LEU A 97 0.94 7.02 14.65
C LEU A 97 1.21 7.76 15.96
N ASP A 98 0.14 8.24 16.62
CA ASP A 98 0.22 8.81 17.95
C ASP A 98 0.15 7.70 19.00
N PRO A 99 1.25 7.40 19.72
CA PRO A 99 1.30 6.29 20.67
C PRO A 99 0.38 6.47 21.87
N GLU A 100 0.01 7.70 22.21
CA GLU A 100 -0.85 8.02 23.35
C GLU A 100 -2.34 7.91 23.07
N LYS A 101 -2.72 7.90 21.78
CA LYS A 101 -4.10 7.72 21.34
C LYS A 101 -4.42 6.26 21.10
N SER A 102 -5.71 5.93 21.18
CA SER A 102 -6.20 4.59 20.90
C SER A 102 -6.09 4.23 19.42
N VAL A 103 -6.22 2.95 19.12
CA VAL A 103 -6.34 2.44 17.74
C VAL A 103 -7.48 3.16 17.02
N TRP A 104 -8.65 3.20 17.63
CA TRP A 104 -9.82 3.84 17.06
C TRP A 104 -9.60 5.34 16.78
N GLU A 105 -9.02 6.07 17.73
CA GLU A 105 -8.73 7.49 17.54
C GLU A 105 -7.70 7.75 16.44
N ASN A 106 -6.64 6.94 16.37
CA ASN A 106 -5.63 7.05 15.32
C ASN A 106 -6.23 6.84 13.92
N ILE A 107 -7.11 5.86 13.77
CA ILE A 107 -7.70 5.53 12.47
C ILE A 107 -8.83 6.49 12.09
N THR A 108 -9.67 6.85 13.03
CA THR A 108 -10.94 7.52 12.75
C THR A 108 -10.98 9.00 13.12
N GLY A 109 -9.97 9.47 13.86
CA GLY A 109 -9.98 10.83 14.43
C GLY A 109 -11.00 11.05 15.54
N GLY A 110 -11.59 9.96 16.06
CA GLY A 110 -12.62 10.04 17.11
C GLY A 110 -14.05 10.21 16.59
N ASN A 111 -14.27 10.07 15.29
CA ASN A 111 -15.58 10.21 14.68
C ASN A 111 -16.33 8.87 14.62
N ASP A 112 -17.60 8.86 14.97
CA ASP A 112 -18.45 7.65 14.94
C ASP A 112 -18.75 7.19 13.50
N ASN A 113 -18.84 8.13 12.58
CA ASN A 113 -19.06 7.86 11.16
C ASN A 113 -17.93 8.44 10.33
N MET A 114 -17.58 7.72 9.28
CA MET A 114 -16.52 8.10 8.33
C MET A 114 -17.11 8.17 6.93
N ILE A 115 -16.54 9.03 6.11
CA ILE A 115 -16.87 9.11 4.69
C ILE A 115 -15.72 8.51 3.90
N LEU A 116 -16.00 7.39 3.21
CA LEU A 116 -15.07 6.73 2.30
C LEU A 116 -15.52 7.02 0.85
N GLY A 117 -14.87 7.99 0.21
CA GLY A 117 -15.33 8.49 -1.08
C GLY A 117 -16.68 9.16 -0.93
N ASN A 118 -17.73 8.56 -1.49
CA ASN A 118 -19.13 9.02 -1.37
C ASN A 118 -19.97 8.15 -0.42
N ARG A 119 -19.36 7.21 0.31
CA ARG A 119 -20.04 6.30 1.22
C ARG A 119 -19.85 6.72 2.66
N SER A 120 -20.94 6.74 3.43
CA SER A 120 -20.87 6.87 4.90
C SER A 120 -20.77 5.49 5.51
N VAL A 121 -19.77 5.26 6.35
CA VAL A 121 -19.54 3.99 7.03
C VAL A 121 -19.41 4.20 8.53
N ASN A 122 -19.81 3.20 9.31
CA ASN A 122 -19.57 3.19 10.75
C ASN A 122 -18.07 2.99 11.01
N SER A 123 -17.47 3.89 11.80
CA SER A 123 -16.03 3.87 12.03
C SER A 123 -15.57 2.63 12.79
N ARG A 124 -16.36 2.14 13.74
CA ARG A 124 -16.05 0.92 14.49
C ARG A 124 -16.06 -0.31 13.58
N ALA A 125 -17.01 -0.37 12.65
CA ALA A 125 -17.09 -1.43 11.65
C ALA A 125 -15.89 -1.40 10.70
N TYR A 126 -15.44 -0.23 10.28
CA TYR A 126 -14.24 -0.08 9.47
C TYR A 126 -13.00 -0.60 10.20
N VAL A 127 -12.79 -0.17 11.45
CA VAL A 127 -11.63 -0.59 12.25
C VAL A 127 -11.64 -2.10 12.50
N SER A 128 -12.82 -2.69 12.68
CA SER A 128 -12.95 -4.14 12.89
C SER A 128 -12.47 -4.99 11.71
N LYS A 129 -12.46 -4.44 10.50
CA LYS A 129 -11.95 -5.14 9.30
C LYS A 129 -10.45 -5.39 9.34
N PHE A 130 -9.74 -4.64 10.18
CA PHE A 130 -8.31 -4.78 10.42
C PHE A 130 -8.02 -5.62 11.67
N ASN A 131 -9.01 -6.42 12.10
CA ASN A 131 -8.95 -7.35 13.23
C ASN A 131 -8.72 -6.66 14.57
N PHE A 132 -9.32 -5.50 14.77
CA PHE A 132 -9.42 -4.82 16.05
C PHE A 132 -10.88 -4.85 16.50
N ASN A 133 -11.21 -5.75 17.42
CA ASN A 133 -12.58 -5.95 17.90
C ASN A 133 -12.74 -5.46 19.33
N GLY A 134 -13.89 -4.85 19.63
CA GLY A 134 -14.28 -4.49 21.00
C GLY A 134 -13.20 -3.68 21.72
N ALA A 135 -12.67 -4.23 22.81
CA ALA A 135 -11.67 -3.58 23.66
C ALA A 135 -10.35 -3.30 22.94
N ASP A 136 -10.01 -4.07 21.91
CA ASP A 136 -8.77 -3.85 21.14
C ASP A 136 -8.72 -2.49 20.46
N GLN A 137 -9.87 -1.95 20.09
CA GLN A 137 -9.95 -0.62 19.48
C GLN A 137 -9.61 0.51 20.46
N GLN A 138 -9.70 0.26 21.75
CA GLN A 138 -9.41 1.23 22.82
C GLN A 138 -7.97 1.15 23.32
N LYS A 139 -7.20 0.17 22.88
CA LYS A 139 -5.79 0.07 23.26
C LYS A 139 -5.01 1.25 22.68
N LYS A 140 -4.09 1.79 23.47
CA LYS A 140 -3.15 2.80 22.98
C LYS A 140 -2.20 2.18 21.94
N VAL A 141 -1.95 2.89 20.87
CA VAL A 141 -1.04 2.42 19.81
C VAL A 141 0.35 2.14 20.34
N GLY A 142 0.80 2.88 21.36
CA GLY A 142 2.11 2.69 21.97
C GLY A 142 2.36 1.31 22.59
N VAL A 143 1.31 0.57 22.97
CA VAL A 143 1.43 -0.79 23.54
C VAL A 143 1.28 -1.91 22.52
N LEU A 144 1.04 -1.57 21.25
CA LEU A 144 0.85 -2.56 20.20
C LEU A 144 2.17 -3.18 19.74
N SER A 145 2.07 -4.40 19.22
CA SER A 145 3.17 -5.06 18.50
C SER A 145 3.43 -4.37 17.15
N GLY A 146 4.56 -4.70 16.52
CA GLY A 146 4.88 -4.20 15.18
C GLY A 146 3.82 -4.56 14.14
N GLY A 147 3.34 -5.82 14.14
CA GLY A 147 2.28 -6.28 13.24
C GLY A 147 0.96 -5.57 13.47
N GLU A 148 0.58 -5.33 14.71
CA GLU A 148 -0.62 -4.57 15.06
C GLU A 148 -0.52 -3.11 14.61
N ARG A 149 0.63 -2.46 14.80
CA ARG A 149 0.87 -1.10 14.28
C ARG A 149 0.79 -1.04 12.76
N ASN A 150 1.30 -2.07 12.09
CA ASN A 150 1.20 -2.16 10.63
C ASN A 150 -0.25 -2.17 10.16
N ARG A 151 -1.13 -2.90 10.86
CA ARG A 151 -2.57 -2.91 10.57
C ARG A 151 -3.21 -1.54 10.79
N VAL A 152 -2.82 -0.81 11.83
CA VAL A 152 -3.31 0.55 12.07
C VAL A 152 -2.89 1.49 10.94
N HIS A 153 -1.62 1.45 10.55
CA HIS A 153 -1.10 2.28 9.45
C HIS A 153 -1.80 1.95 8.13
N LEU A 154 -1.99 0.67 7.86
CA LEU A 154 -2.72 0.21 6.68
C LEU A 154 -4.15 0.77 6.67
N ALA A 155 -4.86 0.67 7.79
CA ALA A 155 -6.22 1.18 7.93
C ALA A 155 -6.31 2.69 7.68
N ILE A 156 -5.35 3.46 8.17
CA ILE A 156 -5.28 4.92 7.94
C ILE A 156 -5.06 5.22 6.47
N THR A 157 -4.09 4.58 5.85
CA THR A 157 -3.70 4.87 4.47
C THR A 157 -4.80 4.50 3.48
N LEU A 158 -5.45 3.36 3.67
CA LEU A 158 -6.47 2.87 2.73
C LEU A 158 -7.73 3.73 2.69
N LYS A 159 -8.04 4.48 3.74
CA LYS A 159 -9.24 5.33 3.77
C LYS A 159 -9.06 6.72 3.17
N GLU A 160 -7.83 7.14 2.90
CA GLU A 160 -7.51 8.54 2.56
C GLU A 160 -7.86 8.96 1.13
N GLY A 161 -8.28 8.04 0.28
CA GLY A 161 -8.67 8.37 -1.09
C GLY A 161 -7.48 8.58 -2.02
N SER A 162 -6.45 7.79 -1.87
CA SER A 162 -5.32 7.73 -2.81
C SER A 162 -5.69 6.99 -4.07
N ASN A 163 -5.13 7.37 -5.21
CA ASN A 163 -5.33 6.65 -6.47
C ASN A 163 -4.13 5.79 -6.88
N VAL A 164 -2.98 5.97 -6.21
CA VAL A 164 -1.84 5.08 -6.30
C VAL A 164 -1.43 4.68 -4.88
N LEU A 165 -1.55 3.40 -4.56
CA LEU A 165 -1.20 2.85 -3.27
C LEU A 165 0.14 2.14 -3.35
N LEU A 166 1.07 2.49 -2.47
CA LEU A 166 2.36 1.83 -2.33
C LEU A 166 2.36 1.06 -1.01
N LEU A 167 2.37 -0.26 -1.08
CA LEU A 167 2.28 -1.14 0.09
C LEU A 167 3.58 -1.94 0.22
N ASP A 168 4.36 -1.63 1.26
CA ASP A 168 5.63 -2.31 1.54
C ASP A 168 5.41 -3.38 2.62
N GLU A 169 5.44 -4.65 2.21
CA GLU A 169 5.21 -5.82 3.05
C GLU A 169 3.89 -5.74 3.85
N PRO A 170 2.74 -5.48 3.19
CA PRO A 170 1.47 -5.29 3.91
C PRO A 170 0.96 -6.55 4.58
N THR A 171 1.45 -7.73 4.16
CA THR A 171 1.01 -9.03 4.70
C THR A 171 1.90 -9.54 5.82
N ASN A 172 2.95 -8.80 6.17
CA ASN A 172 3.87 -9.22 7.23
C ASN A 172 3.17 -9.21 8.60
N ASP A 173 3.18 -10.34 9.30
CA ASP A 173 2.50 -10.55 10.58
C ASP A 173 0.99 -10.21 10.56
N ILE A 174 0.35 -10.37 9.40
CA ILE A 174 -1.08 -10.12 9.23
C ILE A 174 -1.89 -11.40 9.49
N ASP A 175 -3.03 -11.26 10.13
CA ASP A 175 -3.95 -12.36 10.32
C ASP A 175 -4.78 -12.66 9.06
N VAL A 176 -5.39 -13.85 9.02
CA VAL A 176 -6.13 -14.32 7.84
C VAL A 176 -7.33 -13.41 7.51
N ASN A 177 -8.02 -12.92 8.52
CA ASN A 177 -9.20 -12.07 8.30
C ASN A 177 -8.83 -10.74 7.65
N THR A 178 -7.77 -10.09 8.13
CA THR A 178 -7.26 -8.84 7.56
C THR A 178 -6.70 -9.08 6.15
N LEU A 179 -6.00 -10.20 5.96
CA LEU A 179 -5.47 -10.56 4.64
C LEU A 179 -6.59 -10.69 3.60
N ARG A 180 -7.67 -11.39 3.94
CA ARG A 180 -8.83 -11.54 3.05
C ARG A 180 -9.50 -10.20 2.75
N ALA A 181 -9.68 -9.37 3.76
CA ALA A 181 -10.25 -8.03 3.58
C ALA A 181 -9.37 -7.18 2.65
N LEU A 182 -8.06 -7.24 2.83
CA LEU A 182 -7.11 -6.53 1.99
C LEU A 182 -7.16 -7.02 0.54
N GLU A 183 -7.16 -8.33 0.32
CA GLU A 183 -7.27 -8.92 -1.02
C GLU A 183 -8.54 -8.46 -1.74
N GLU A 184 -9.69 -8.54 -1.09
CA GLU A 184 -10.97 -8.10 -1.66
C GLU A 184 -10.97 -6.60 -1.94
N GLY A 185 -10.46 -5.79 -1.02
CA GLY A 185 -10.37 -4.35 -1.18
C GLY A 185 -9.48 -3.96 -2.37
N LEU A 186 -8.32 -4.60 -2.52
CA LEU A 186 -7.40 -4.34 -3.62
C LEU A 186 -7.94 -4.79 -4.97
N GLU A 187 -8.61 -5.94 -5.04
CA GLU A 187 -9.23 -6.43 -6.27
C GLU A 187 -10.32 -5.49 -6.81
N ASN A 188 -11.03 -4.83 -5.91
CA ASN A 188 -12.08 -3.88 -6.25
C ASN A 188 -11.60 -2.41 -6.26
N PHE A 189 -10.32 -2.19 -6.03
CA PHE A 189 -9.75 -0.85 -6.01
C PHE A 189 -9.72 -0.23 -7.41
N GLY A 190 -10.23 0.99 -7.53
CA GLY A 190 -10.34 1.70 -8.81
C GLY A 190 -9.08 2.41 -9.28
N GLY A 191 -7.98 2.35 -8.53
CA GLY A 191 -6.69 2.92 -8.89
C GLY A 191 -5.62 1.85 -9.08
N CYS A 192 -4.36 2.25 -9.00
CA CYS A 192 -3.21 1.37 -9.11
C CYS A 192 -2.63 1.08 -7.72
N ALA A 193 -2.45 -0.20 -7.37
CA ALA A 193 -1.75 -0.62 -6.18
C ALA A 193 -0.41 -1.25 -6.56
N VAL A 194 0.66 -0.86 -5.87
CA VAL A 194 2.00 -1.42 -6.04
C VAL A 194 2.42 -2.07 -4.73
N VAL A 195 2.70 -3.36 -4.77
CA VAL A 195 2.89 -4.17 -3.56
C VAL A 195 4.26 -4.83 -3.57
N ILE A 196 5.07 -4.56 -2.56
CA ILE A 196 6.27 -5.33 -2.26
C ILE A 196 5.88 -6.41 -1.26
N SER A 197 6.07 -7.68 -1.58
CA SER A 197 5.78 -8.78 -0.66
C SER A 197 6.66 -9.99 -0.93
N HIS A 198 7.03 -10.70 0.14
CA HIS A 198 7.65 -12.02 0.07
C HIS A 198 6.60 -13.15 0.01
N ASP A 199 5.34 -12.83 0.24
CA ASP A 199 4.24 -13.79 0.14
C ASP A 199 3.82 -13.96 -1.32
N ARG A 200 4.41 -14.96 -1.98
CA ARG A 200 4.13 -15.26 -3.38
C ARG A 200 2.69 -15.72 -3.62
N TRP A 201 2.10 -16.41 -2.66
CA TRP A 201 0.70 -16.83 -2.76
C TRP A 201 -0.23 -15.63 -2.81
N PHE A 202 0.05 -14.61 -1.98
CA PHE A 202 -0.68 -13.35 -2.01
C PHE A 202 -0.53 -12.65 -3.36
N LEU A 203 0.68 -12.49 -3.84
CA LEU A 203 0.96 -11.83 -5.12
C LEU A 203 0.34 -12.59 -6.30
N ASP A 204 0.45 -13.91 -6.33
CA ASP A 204 -0.12 -14.74 -7.40
C ASP A 204 -1.64 -14.63 -7.49
N ARG A 205 -2.31 -14.44 -6.34
CA ARG A 205 -3.77 -14.32 -6.33
C ARG A 205 -4.27 -12.97 -6.82
N ILE A 206 -3.54 -11.88 -6.58
CA ILE A 206 -4.08 -10.53 -6.77
C ILE A 206 -3.40 -9.74 -7.89
N CYS A 207 -2.14 -10.03 -8.23
CA CYS A 207 -1.38 -9.18 -9.15
C CYS A 207 -1.81 -9.34 -10.60
N THR A 208 -1.93 -8.20 -11.29
CA THR A 208 -2.13 -8.12 -12.73
C THR A 208 -0.81 -7.94 -13.49
N HIS A 209 0.21 -7.42 -12.82
CA HIS A 209 1.54 -7.17 -13.37
C HIS A 209 2.59 -7.48 -12.31
N ILE A 210 3.80 -7.81 -12.75
CA ILE A 210 4.94 -8.08 -11.87
C ILE A 210 6.16 -7.29 -12.33
N ILE A 211 6.87 -6.69 -11.37
CA ILE A 211 8.23 -6.18 -11.56
C ILE A 211 9.16 -7.13 -10.80
N ALA A 212 10.03 -7.83 -11.53
CA ALA A 212 10.93 -8.82 -10.95
C ALA A 212 12.38 -8.31 -10.92
N PHE A 213 12.92 -8.17 -9.72
CA PHE A 213 14.32 -7.89 -9.47
C PHE A 213 15.08 -9.22 -9.35
N GLU A 214 16.10 -9.42 -10.18
CA GLU A 214 16.86 -10.68 -10.20
C GLU A 214 18.06 -10.68 -9.23
N GLY A 215 18.39 -9.53 -8.64
CA GLY A 215 19.51 -9.40 -7.71
C GLY A 215 20.88 -9.18 -8.38
N ASP A 216 20.90 -9.14 -9.71
CA ASP A 216 22.09 -8.91 -10.56
C ASP A 216 22.00 -7.61 -11.35
N SER A 217 21.27 -6.63 -10.85
CA SER A 217 20.95 -5.35 -11.50
C SER A 217 19.98 -5.47 -12.69
N GLN A 218 19.44 -6.65 -12.95
CA GLN A 218 18.41 -6.87 -13.97
C GLN A 218 17.01 -6.80 -13.36
N VAL A 219 16.11 -6.09 -14.03
CA VAL A 219 14.72 -5.94 -13.60
C VAL A 219 13.79 -6.14 -14.80
N TYR A 220 12.77 -6.96 -14.62
CA TYR A 220 11.79 -7.29 -15.66
C TYR A 220 10.40 -6.82 -15.25
N PHE A 221 9.68 -6.25 -16.21
CA PHE A 221 8.29 -5.80 -16.01
C PHE A 221 7.31 -6.69 -16.79
#